data_d4dee5d5baee25d779edf34f41cae995
#
_entry.id   d4dee5d5baee25d779edf34f41cae995
#
_cell.length_a   1.000
_cell.length_b   1.000
_cell.length_c   1.000
_cell.angle_alpha   90.00
_cell.angle_beta   90.00
_cell.angle_gamma   90.00
#
_symmetry.space_group_name_H-M   'P 1'
#
loop_
_entity.id
_entity.type
_entity.pdbx_description
1 polymer ?
#
loop_
_entity_poly.entity_id
_entity_poly.type
_entity_poly.pdbx_seq_one_letter_code
_entity_poly.pdbx_strand_id
1 'polypeptide(L)'
;MNDVMGIILAGGAGERLKPLTAVRAKPAVPFGGKYRIIDFVLNNLINSGIRDIKILVQTLSQPLINHVSTLWPSAPVYNYYVQCIPAQKRMGEEWYKSTADAVYQNLNIFRDNPLFRRVAIFSGDHVFKMDASQLDRFHLDKGADFTISAMAVPVEQAGRFGIIEVDDTGRVIGFQEKPQHQPREIPGRPGFCLTSMGNYLADIPQLIEAISEDAKFLQSSHDFGKDVIPFMLKQGLRMFAYDFAENRIPGEAHVYWRDVGTIKSYWEATMDLVSIEPEINLYNPLWPVKTSPDFMPPAKWVMRQSLLDNAIVSGGCVVTQAEISNSVLSQMVRVEKNAQVRDSVIFADVVIGEGAKVQRAIIDKNVLVPPHSRIGYSAEEDIARGFKVTDGITVVPKNYVFGG
;
A
#
# COMPACT_ATOMS: atom_id res chain seq x y z
N MET A 1 15.52 13.23 12.36
CA MET A 1 15.05 11.83 12.23
C MET A 1 16.12 10.77 12.54
N ASN A 2 17.31 11.15 13.05
CA ASN A 2 18.40 10.16 13.32
C ASN A 2 18.11 9.22 14.50
N ASP A 3 17.16 9.56 15.35
CA ASP A 3 16.73 8.81 16.52
C ASP A 3 15.34 8.13 16.34
N VAL A 4 14.86 8.11 15.09
CA VAL A 4 13.62 7.42 14.69
C VAL A 4 13.94 6.24 13.79
N MET A 5 13.46 5.05 14.18
CA MET A 5 13.49 3.83 13.36
C MET A 5 12.18 3.69 12.59
N GLY A 6 12.22 3.13 11.38
CA GLY A 6 11.04 2.74 10.61
C GLY A 6 10.71 1.26 10.76
N ILE A 7 9.45 0.93 11.00
CA ILE A 7 8.91 -0.43 10.86
C ILE A 7 7.78 -0.40 9.84
N ILE A 8 7.83 -1.29 8.86
CA ILE A 8 6.75 -1.46 7.89
C ILE A 8 6.11 -2.84 8.12
N LEU A 9 4.82 -2.85 8.40
CA LEU A 9 4.02 -4.07 8.58
C LEU A 9 3.56 -4.58 7.21
N ALA A 10 4.10 -5.70 6.77
CA ALA A 10 3.90 -6.27 5.44
C ALA A 10 3.50 -7.75 5.46
N GLY A 11 2.92 -8.24 6.57
CA GLY A 11 2.62 -9.66 6.81
C GLY A 11 1.22 -10.13 6.38
N GLY A 12 0.30 -9.23 6.06
CA GLY A 12 -1.09 -9.55 5.80
C GLY A 12 -1.32 -10.37 4.51
N ALA A 13 -2.28 -11.32 4.56
CA ALA A 13 -2.58 -12.23 3.44
C ALA A 13 -3.25 -11.54 2.24
N GLY A 14 -3.92 -10.38 2.43
CA GLY A 14 -4.53 -9.61 1.34
C GLY A 14 -5.70 -10.34 0.63
N GLU A 15 -6.50 -11.13 1.34
CA GLU A 15 -7.55 -12.00 0.79
C GLU A 15 -8.55 -11.29 -0.12
N ARG A 16 -8.93 -10.05 0.21
CA ARG A 16 -9.90 -9.27 -0.56
C ARG A 16 -9.38 -8.86 -1.95
N LEU A 17 -8.05 -8.87 -2.13
CA LEU A 17 -7.40 -8.48 -3.38
C LEU A 17 -7.08 -9.68 -4.29
N LYS A 18 -7.44 -10.92 -3.88
CA LYS A 18 -7.28 -12.09 -4.75
C LYS A 18 -8.05 -11.90 -6.07
N PRO A 19 -7.51 -12.36 -7.22
CA PRO A 19 -6.36 -13.27 -7.35
C PRO A 19 -4.97 -12.59 -7.37
N LEU A 20 -4.87 -11.25 -7.34
CA LEU A 20 -3.58 -10.53 -7.41
C LEU A 20 -2.63 -10.90 -6.26
N THR A 21 -3.18 -11.29 -5.11
CA THR A 21 -2.43 -11.70 -3.91
C THR A 21 -2.33 -13.22 -3.76
N ALA A 22 -2.72 -14.01 -4.75
CA ALA A 22 -2.62 -15.48 -4.67
C ALA A 22 -1.17 -15.98 -4.68
N VAL A 23 -0.24 -15.21 -5.24
CA VAL A 23 1.16 -15.59 -5.44
C VAL A 23 2.18 -14.57 -4.90
N ARG A 24 1.70 -13.55 -4.21
CA ARG A 24 2.52 -12.48 -3.61
C ARG A 24 1.78 -11.79 -2.47
N ALA A 25 2.52 -11.27 -1.49
CA ALA A 25 1.96 -10.40 -0.46
C ALA A 25 1.38 -9.11 -1.07
N LYS A 26 0.34 -8.50 -0.44
CA LYS A 26 -0.30 -7.27 -0.93
C LYS A 26 0.70 -6.13 -1.19
N PRO A 27 1.69 -5.85 -0.33
CA PRO A 27 2.71 -4.82 -0.58
C PRO A 27 3.53 -5.04 -1.86
N ALA A 28 3.60 -6.28 -2.37
CA ALA A 28 4.32 -6.65 -3.58
C ALA A 28 3.48 -6.60 -4.86
N VAL A 29 2.19 -6.23 -4.77
CA VAL A 29 1.32 -6.07 -5.96
C VAL A 29 1.84 -4.89 -6.78
N PRO A 30 1.99 -5.05 -8.13
CA PRO A 30 2.38 -3.97 -9.03
C PRO A 30 1.40 -2.80 -8.96
N PHE A 31 1.89 -1.58 -9.12
CA PHE A 31 1.09 -0.37 -9.11
C PHE A 31 1.71 0.70 -10.04
N GLY A 32 0.90 1.48 -10.75
CA GLY A 32 1.37 2.61 -11.56
C GLY A 32 2.42 2.25 -12.62
N GLY A 33 2.29 1.08 -13.24
CA GLY A 33 3.14 0.61 -14.34
C GLY A 33 4.41 -0.11 -13.88
N LYS A 34 5.26 0.50 -13.10
CA LYS A 34 6.57 -0.07 -12.71
C LYS A 34 6.77 -0.23 -11.20
N TYR A 35 5.96 0.43 -10.38
CA TYR A 35 6.08 0.41 -8.93
C TYR A 35 5.43 -0.84 -8.32
N ARG A 36 5.61 -0.99 -7.01
CA ARG A 36 4.81 -1.83 -6.13
C ARG A 36 4.22 -0.98 -5.01
N ILE A 37 3.17 -1.44 -4.37
CA ILE A 37 2.51 -0.70 -3.29
C ILE A 37 3.51 -0.30 -2.20
N ILE A 38 4.43 -1.19 -1.82
CA ILE A 38 5.47 -0.94 -0.79
C ILE A 38 6.37 0.25 -1.12
N ASP A 39 6.60 0.54 -2.41
CA ASP A 39 7.53 1.60 -2.80
C ASP A 39 7.07 2.97 -2.29
N PHE A 40 5.77 3.21 -2.22
CA PHE A 40 5.21 4.46 -1.69
C PHE A 40 5.55 4.64 -0.22
N VAL A 41 5.33 3.60 0.58
CA VAL A 41 5.60 3.62 2.03
C VAL A 41 7.09 3.77 2.32
N LEU A 42 7.93 3.00 1.63
CA LEU A 42 9.39 3.07 1.76
C LEU A 42 9.92 4.46 1.41
N ASN A 43 9.48 5.03 0.29
CA ASN A 43 9.94 6.35 -0.11
C ASN A 43 9.45 7.45 0.83
N ASN A 44 8.26 7.34 1.43
CA ASN A 44 7.82 8.28 2.46
C ASN A 44 8.80 8.31 3.63
N LEU A 45 9.17 7.15 4.18
CA LEU A 45 10.11 7.08 5.30
C LEU A 45 11.51 7.60 4.92
N ILE A 46 12.02 7.20 3.75
CA ILE A 46 13.36 7.59 3.29
C ILE A 46 13.43 9.09 2.96
N ASN A 47 12.43 9.63 2.26
CA ASN A 47 12.35 11.05 1.93
C ASN A 47 12.20 11.91 3.20
N SER A 48 11.55 11.38 4.25
CA SER A 48 11.46 12.02 5.57
C SER A 48 12.75 11.96 6.39
N GLY A 49 13.78 11.27 5.90
CA GLY A 49 15.09 11.15 6.57
C GLY A 49 15.21 9.99 7.55
N ILE A 50 14.27 9.06 7.59
CA ILE A 50 14.41 7.80 8.35
C ILE A 50 15.36 6.88 7.59
N ARG A 51 16.43 6.43 8.25
CA ARG A 51 17.54 5.72 7.61
C ARG A 51 17.59 4.22 7.94
N ASP A 52 17.04 3.82 9.06
CA ASP A 52 16.95 2.41 9.44
C ASP A 52 15.49 1.95 9.37
N ILE A 53 15.18 1.04 8.45
CA ILE A 53 13.82 0.58 8.16
C ILE A 53 13.77 -0.95 8.18
N LYS A 54 12.91 -1.51 9.01
CA LYS A 54 12.65 -2.94 9.10
C LYS A 54 11.26 -3.24 8.52
N ILE A 55 11.19 -4.17 7.58
CA ILE A 55 9.95 -4.60 6.93
C ILE A 55 9.59 -5.98 7.49
N LEU A 56 8.57 -6.06 8.31
CA LEU A 56 8.13 -7.33 8.91
C LEU A 56 7.23 -8.07 7.92
N VAL A 57 7.71 -9.23 7.44
CA VAL A 57 7.04 -10.01 6.39
C VAL A 57 6.69 -11.41 6.87
N GLN A 58 5.62 -11.98 6.30
CA GLN A 58 5.17 -13.33 6.65
C GLN A 58 4.69 -14.09 5.41
N THR A 59 3.48 -13.86 4.97
CA THR A 59 2.83 -14.63 3.90
C THR A 59 3.33 -14.22 2.53
N LEU A 60 3.66 -15.21 1.67
CA LEU A 60 4.08 -15.01 0.27
C LEU A 60 5.11 -13.90 0.09
N SER A 61 6.08 -13.83 1.00
CA SER A 61 7.02 -12.71 1.15
C SER A 61 8.15 -12.68 0.12
N GLN A 62 8.49 -13.81 -0.51
CA GLN A 62 9.66 -13.89 -1.41
C GLN A 62 9.66 -12.83 -2.54
N PRO A 63 8.53 -12.58 -3.26
CA PRO A 63 8.49 -11.53 -4.27
C PRO A 63 8.72 -10.12 -3.71
N LEU A 64 8.33 -9.87 -2.44
CA LEU A 64 8.57 -8.62 -1.76
C LEU A 64 10.03 -8.47 -1.36
N ILE A 65 10.60 -9.51 -0.74
CA ILE A 65 12.01 -9.54 -0.34
C ILE A 65 12.92 -9.29 -1.54
N ASN A 66 12.69 -9.99 -2.66
CA ASN A 66 13.47 -9.81 -3.89
C ASN A 66 13.39 -8.35 -4.40
N HIS A 67 12.19 -7.77 -4.40
CA HIS A 67 12.00 -6.39 -4.86
C HIS A 67 12.76 -5.39 -3.98
N VAL A 68 12.60 -5.50 -2.67
CA VAL A 68 13.24 -4.60 -1.70
C VAL A 68 14.76 -4.71 -1.77
N SER A 69 15.31 -5.93 -1.80
CA SER A 69 16.77 -6.13 -1.84
C SER A 69 17.42 -5.62 -3.13
N THR A 70 16.67 -5.60 -4.23
CA THR A 70 17.17 -5.05 -5.50
C THR A 70 17.21 -3.53 -5.48
N LEU A 71 16.19 -2.89 -4.91
CA LEU A 71 16.07 -1.43 -4.89
C LEU A 71 16.88 -0.81 -3.76
N TRP A 72 16.83 -1.41 -2.59
CA TRP A 72 17.37 -0.88 -1.35
C TRP A 72 18.43 -1.83 -0.75
N PRO A 73 19.57 -2.01 -1.43
CA PRO A 73 20.62 -2.83 -0.87
C PRO A 73 21.12 -2.20 0.43
N SER A 74 21.06 -2.96 1.52
CA SER A 74 21.59 -2.53 2.81
C SER A 74 23.11 -2.41 2.72
N ALA A 75 23.61 -1.21 2.50
CA ALA A 75 25.03 -0.95 2.45
C ALA A 75 25.38 0.38 3.14
N PRO A 76 26.42 0.41 3.98
CA PRO A 76 26.86 1.61 4.69
C PRO A 76 27.14 2.80 3.76
N VAL A 77 27.56 2.52 2.53
CA VAL A 77 27.84 3.54 1.50
C VAL A 77 26.63 4.42 1.18
N TYR A 78 25.41 3.88 1.29
CA TYR A 78 24.19 4.62 0.97
C TYR A 78 23.57 5.33 2.17
N ASN A 79 24.16 5.17 3.37
CA ASN A 79 23.67 5.77 4.62
C ASN A 79 22.19 5.48 4.91
N TYR A 80 21.71 4.27 4.52
CA TYR A 80 20.42 3.73 4.91
C TYR A 80 20.47 2.20 4.99
N TYR A 81 19.62 1.64 5.86
CA TYR A 81 19.48 0.21 6.10
C TYR A 81 18.02 -0.21 5.95
N VAL A 82 17.69 -0.81 4.81
CA VAL A 82 16.35 -1.37 4.59
C VAL A 82 16.45 -2.88 4.60
N GLN A 83 15.76 -3.51 5.53
CA GLN A 83 15.83 -4.95 5.74
C GLN A 83 14.45 -5.59 5.86
N CYS A 84 14.18 -6.61 5.04
CA CYS A 84 13.04 -7.50 5.27
C CYS A 84 13.38 -8.51 6.36
N ILE A 85 12.48 -8.63 7.35
CA ILE A 85 12.57 -9.57 8.46
C ILE A 85 11.42 -10.56 8.34
N PRO A 86 11.68 -11.79 7.86
CA PRO A 86 10.67 -12.85 7.87
C PRO A 86 10.31 -13.25 9.31
N ALA A 87 9.07 -13.68 9.51
CA ALA A 87 8.65 -14.26 10.78
C ALA A 87 9.54 -15.43 11.18
N GLN A 88 9.99 -15.49 12.44
CA GLN A 88 11.02 -16.43 12.91
C GLN A 88 10.59 -17.23 14.15
N LYS A 89 9.35 -17.12 14.61
CA LYS A 89 8.84 -17.82 15.82
C LYS A 89 9.73 -17.61 17.05
N ARG A 90 10.24 -16.39 17.26
CA ARG A 90 11.20 -16.08 18.36
C ARG A 90 10.60 -16.17 19.74
N MET A 91 9.29 -15.93 19.85
CA MET A 91 8.57 -15.85 21.14
C MET A 91 7.58 -17.01 21.30
N GLY A 92 7.81 -18.15 20.64
CA GLY A 92 6.95 -19.34 20.72
C GLY A 92 6.87 -20.11 19.41
N GLU A 93 5.91 -21.04 19.31
CA GLU A 93 5.73 -21.94 18.16
C GLU A 93 4.89 -21.31 17.02
N GLU A 94 4.30 -20.12 17.25
CA GLU A 94 3.36 -19.51 16.31
C GLU A 94 4.03 -18.44 15.45
N TRP A 95 3.47 -18.27 14.25
CA TRP A 95 3.76 -17.14 13.39
C TRP A 95 3.12 -15.86 13.94
N TYR A 96 3.35 -14.70 13.32
CA TYR A 96 2.70 -13.46 13.75
C TYR A 96 1.18 -13.63 13.74
N LYS A 97 0.56 -13.43 14.89
CA LYS A 97 -0.90 -13.50 15.04
C LYS A 97 -1.59 -12.30 14.41
N SER A 98 -1.02 -11.11 14.64
CA SER A 98 -1.50 -9.85 14.08
C SER A 98 -0.41 -8.78 14.07
N THR A 99 -0.80 -7.53 13.92
CA THR A 99 0.07 -6.38 13.69
C THR A 99 0.97 -6.06 14.89
N ALA A 100 0.46 -6.08 16.09
CA ALA A 100 1.23 -5.82 17.31
C ALA A 100 2.13 -7.00 17.69
N ASP A 101 1.66 -8.24 17.47
CA ASP A 101 2.47 -9.44 17.69
C ASP A 101 3.69 -9.47 16.75
N ALA A 102 3.55 -8.98 15.51
CA ALA A 102 4.69 -8.86 14.60
C ALA A 102 5.81 -7.98 15.19
N VAL A 103 5.46 -6.88 15.86
CA VAL A 103 6.42 -6.01 16.54
C VAL A 103 6.95 -6.68 17.81
N TYR A 104 6.07 -7.31 18.61
CA TYR A 104 6.43 -8.01 19.83
C TYR A 104 7.45 -9.13 19.59
N GLN A 105 7.23 -9.98 18.59
CA GLN A 105 8.17 -11.06 18.24
C GLN A 105 9.53 -10.55 17.74
N ASN A 106 9.65 -9.25 17.45
CA ASN A 106 10.87 -8.60 16.97
C ASN A 106 11.42 -7.53 17.93
N LEU A 107 11.13 -7.59 19.22
CA LEU A 107 11.63 -6.65 20.25
C LEU A 107 13.17 -6.56 20.31
N ASN A 108 13.89 -7.60 19.84
CA ASN A 108 15.33 -7.54 19.70
C ASN A 108 15.81 -6.39 18.79
N ILE A 109 15.01 -5.97 17.82
CA ILE A 109 15.34 -4.85 16.93
C ILE A 109 15.63 -3.58 17.75
N PHE A 110 14.84 -3.31 18.77
CA PHE A 110 15.02 -2.15 19.64
C PHE A 110 16.19 -2.35 20.62
N ARG A 111 16.33 -3.55 21.18
CA ARG A 111 17.42 -3.87 22.14
C ARG A 111 18.80 -3.80 21.48
N ASP A 112 18.90 -4.24 20.22
CA ASP A 112 20.13 -4.24 19.46
C ASP A 112 20.51 -2.83 18.94
N ASN A 113 19.57 -1.86 19.00
CA ASN A 113 19.74 -0.51 18.47
C ASN A 113 19.30 0.57 19.50
N PRO A 114 19.99 0.71 20.64
CA PRO A 114 19.58 1.57 21.76
C PRO A 114 19.67 3.09 21.46
N LEU A 115 20.18 3.48 20.30
CA LEU A 115 20.26 4.89 19.87
C LEU A 115 18.90 5.43 19.43
N PHE A 116 17.98 4.56 19.01
CA PHE A 116 16.65 4.99 18.62
C PHE A 116 15.78 5.22 19.86
N ARG A 117 15.06 6.32 19.84
CA ARG A 117 14.12 6.71 20.91
C ARG A 117 12.67 6.51 20.51
N ARG A 118 12.39 6.69 19.22
CA ARG A 118 11.06 6.57 18.64
C ARG A 118 11.04 5.60 17.48
N VAL A 119 9.85 5.08 17.19
CA VAL A 119 9.62 4.20 16.05
C VAL A 119 8.39 4.65 15.27
N ALA A 120 8.57 4.81 13.96
CA ALA A 120 7.49 5.01 13.00
C ALA A 120 7.04 3.64 12.49
N ILE A 121 5.81 3.24 12.83
CA ILE A 121 5.21 1.95 12.43
C ILE A 121 4.19 2.23 11.34
N PHE A 122 4.46 1.81 10.12
CA PHE A 122 3.61 2.10 8.96
C PHE A 122 3.05 0.83 8.35
N SER A 123 1.80 0.89 7.90
CA SER A 123 1.20 -0.18 7.11
C SER A 123 1.80 -0.20 5.70
N GLY A 124 2.27 -1.37 5.25
CA GLY A 124 2.96 -1.54 3.95
C GLY A 124 2.03 -1.68 2.75
N ASP A 125 0.73 -1.48 2.91
CA ASP A 125 -0.30 -1.89 1.96
C ASP A 125 -1.22 -0.75 1.48
N HIS A 126 -0.83 0.52 1.71
CA HIS A 126 -1.52 1.71 1.25
C HIS A 126 -0.70 2.50 0.23
N VAL A 127 -1.38 3.26 -0.62
CA VAL A 127 -0.76 4.20 -1.58
C VAL A 127 -0.98 5.63 -1.08
N PHE A 128 0.12 6.33 -0.73
CA PHE A 128 0.06 7.70 -0.22
C PHE A 128 1.43 8.37 -0.28
N LYS A 129 1.46 9.69 -0.16
CA LYS A 129 2.67 10.47 0.08
C LYS A 129 2.59 11.16 1.43
N MET A 130 3.61 11.02 2.25
CA MET A 130 3.67 11.58 3.60
C MET A 130 5.10 11.96 3.99
N ASP A 131 5.27 13.16 4.52
CA ASP A 131 6.47 13.53 5.24
C ASP A 131 6.32 13.16 6.73
N ALA A 132 6.92 12.04 7.11
CA ALA A 132 6.89 11.54 8.49
C ALA A 132 7.68 12.45 9.47
N SER A 133 8.50 13.37 8.96
CA SER A 133 9.18 14.34 9.84
C SER A 133 8.21 15.37 10.44
N GLN A 134 7.08 15.62 9.78
CA GLN A 134 6.01 16.47 10.31
C GLN A 134 5.23 15.73 11.40
N LEU A 135 5.01 14.43 11.25
CA LEU A 135 4.43 13.59 12.30
C LEU A 135 5.34 13.55 13.54
N ASP A 136 6.66 13.43 13.34
CA ASP A 136 7.64 13.41 14.43
C ASP A 136 7.67 14.75 15.19
N ARG A 137 7.65 15.88 14.49
CA ARG A 137 7.54 17.21 15.13
C ARG A 137 6.27 17.33 15.96
N PHE A 138 5.13 16.98 15.38
CA PHE A 138 3.86 17.00 16.09
C PHE A 138 3.88 16.15 17.36
N HIS A 139 4.43 14.94 17.29
CA HIS A 139 4.59 14.02 18.41
C HIS A 139 5.39 14.65 19.54
N LEU A 140 6.54 15.27 19.21
CA LEU A 140 7.40 15.97 20.17
C LEU A 140 6.71 17.21 20.77
N ASP A 141 6.09 18.04 19.94
CA ASP A 141 5.40 19.27 20.37
C ASP A 141 4.24 18.98 21.32
N LYS A 142 3.53 17.86 21.13
CA LYS A 142 2.46 17.39 22.03
C LYS A 142 3.01 16.65 23.27
N GLY A 143 4.29 16.33 23.31
CA GLY A 143 4.87 15.45 24.33
C GLY A 143 4.15 14.11 24.38
N ALA A 144 3.83 13.55 23.22
CA ALA A 144 3.06 12.33 23.08
C ALA A 144 3.91 11.10 23.44
N ASP A 145 3.25 10.06 23.94
CA ASP A 145 3.82 8.72 24.08
C ASP A 145 3.51 7.87 22.82
N PHE A 146 2.36 8.17 22.17
CA PHE A 146 1.91 7.49 20.97
C PHE A 146 1.09 8.45 20.10
N THR A 147 1.38 8.52 18.80
CA THR A 147 0.65 9.37 17.83
C THR A 147 0.10 8.52 16.70
N ILE A 148 -1.15 8.72 16.36
CA ILE A 148 -1.87 8.03 15.29
C ILE A 148 -2.04 8.99 14.13
N SER A 149 -1.54 8.67 12.93
CA SER A 149 -1.91 9.42 11.73
C SER A 149 -3.37 9.16 11.39
N ALA A 150 -4.11 10.22 11.22
CA ALA A 150 -5.56 10.19 11.08
C ALA A 150 -6.03 10.98 9.86
N MET A 151 -7.15 10.57 9.29
CA MET A 151 -7.78 11.25 8.16
C MET A 151 -9.30 11.27 8.33
N ALA A 152 -9.93 12.38 7.95
CA ALA A 152 -11.39 12.47 7.94
C ALA A 152 -11.97 11.70 6.74
N VAL A 153 -12.93 10.82 7.01
CA VAL A 153 -13.68 10.05 5.99
C VAL A 153 -15.18 10.20 6.21
N PRO A 154 -16.00 10.07 5.16
CA PRO A 154 -17.47 10.01 5.32
C PRO A 154 -17.87 8.85 6.24
N VAL A 155 -18.93 9.06 7.04
CA VAL A 155 -19.49 8.07 8.00
C VAL A 155 -19.77 6.72 7.36
N GLU A 156 -20.24 6.71 6.10
CA GLU A 156 -20.55 5.49 5.35
C GLU A 156 -19.32 4.58 5.14
N GLN A 157 -18.12 5.14 5.25
CA GLN A 157 -16.87 4.40 5.09
C GLN A 157 -16.29 3.91 6.43
N ALA A 158 -16.83 4.36 7.56
CA ALA A 158 -16.29 4.12 8.90
C ALA A 158 -16.11 2.62 9.23
N GLY A 159 -17.03 1.77 8.79
CA GLY A 159 -16.97 0.31 9.02
C GLY A 159 -15.77 -0.40 8.42
N ARG A 160 -14.94 0.29 7.65
CA ARG A 160 -13.72 -0.26 7.02
C ARG A 160 -12.46 -0.02 7.86
N PHE A 161 -12.50 0.93 8.80
CA PHE A 161 -11.33 1.50 9.47
C PHE A 161 -11.49 1.54 10.98
N GLY A 162 -10.39 1.73 11.69
CA GLY A 162 -10.40 2.12 13.09
C GLY A 162 -10.78 3.60 13.22
N ILE A 163 -11.82 3.91 14.00
CA ILE A 163 -12.33 5.26 14.21
C ILE A 163 -11.78 5.81 15.50
N ILE A 164 -11.22 7.01 15.44
CA ILE A 164 -10.57 7.71 16.55
C ILE A 164 -11.54 8.78 17.09
N GLU A 165 -11.69 8.82 18.39
CA GLU A 165 -12.39 9.90 19.09
C GLU A 165 -11.35 10.81 19.76
N VAL A 166 -11.43 12.11 19.53
CA VAL A 166 -10.49 13.10 20.08
C VAL A 166 -11.22 14.18 20.86
N ASP A 167 -10.51 14.76 21.82
CA ASP A 167 -10.94 16.02 22.45
C ASP A 167 -10.52 17.26 21.64
N ASP A 168 -10.83 18.45 22.12
CA ASP A 168 -10.54 19.73 21.45
C ASP A 168 -9.04 20.01 21.30
N THR A 169 -8.18 19.28 22.01
CA THR A 169 -6.70 19.40 21.91
C THR A 169 -6.10 18.44 20.91
N GLY A 170 -6.90 17.56 20.32
CA GLY A 170 -6.47 16.44 19.47
C GLY A 170 -5.99 15.22 20.23
N ARG A 171 -6.18 15.18 21.56
CA ARG A 171 -5.87 14.02 22.38
C ARG A 171 -6.86 12.90 22.11
N VAL A 172 -6.39 11.69 21.92
CA VAL A 172 -7.24 10.52 21.69
C VAL A 172 -7.90 10.11 23.02
N ILE A 173 -9.23 10.07 23.02
CA ILE A 173 -10.06 9.71 24.18
C ILE A 173 -10.87 8.45 23.96
N GLY A 174 -10.94 7.95 22.71
CA GLY A 174 -11.62 6.70 22.36
C GLY A 174 -11.15 6.13 21.03
N PHE A 175 -11.38 4.83 20.86
CA PHE A 175 -11.06 4.10 19.62
C PHE A 175 -12.09 2.99 19.36
N GLN A 176 -12.61 2.92 18.14
CA GLN A 176 -13.58 1.91 17.70
C GLN A 176 -13.04 1.18 16.47
N GLU A 177 -12.70 -0.09 16.58
CA GLU A 177 -12.19 -0.87 15.44
C GLU A 177 -13.35 -1.34 14.56
N LYS A 178 -13.41 -0.82 13.32
CA LYS A 178 -14.38 -1.17 12.27
C LYS A 178 -15.84 -1.20 12.78
N PRO A 179 -16.34 -0.10 13.34
CA PRO A 179 -17.68 -0.06 13.90
C PRO A 179 -18.73 -0.31 12.81
N GLN A 180 -19.66 -1.23 13.08
CA GLN A 180 -20.76 -1.55 12.14
C GLN A 180 -21.97 -0.64 12.37
N HIS A 181 -22.05 0.00 13.54
CA HIS A 181 -23.14 0.88 13.92
C HIS A 181 -22.59 2.07 14.71
N GLN A 182 -23.23 3.23 14.54
CA GLN A 182 -22.97 4.45 15.29
C GLN A 182 -21.47 4.81 15.44
N PRO A 183 -20.73 4.97 14.32
CA PRO A 183 -19.36 5.45 14.40
C PRO A 183 -19.30 6.83 15.02
N ARG A 184 -18.25 7.12 15.77
CA ARG A 184 -18.05 8.45 16.37
C ARG A 184 -17.69 9.45 15.29
N GLU A 185 -18.51 10.50 15.19
CA GLU A 185 -18.28 11.62 14.28
C GLU A 185 -17.29 12.63 14.86
N ILE A 186 -16.63 13.38 13.98
CA ILE A 186 -15.72 14.46 14.38
C ILE A 186 -16.55 15.61 14.98
N PRO A 187 -16.21 16.09 16.21
CA PRO A 187 -16.88 17.26 16.80
C PRO A 187 -16.87 18.46 15.84
N GLY A 188 -18.04 19.06 15.60
CA GLY A 188 -18.19 20.20 14.70
C GLY A 188 -18.15 19.89 13.20
N ARG A 189 -18.02 18.60 12.80
CA ARG A 189 -18.04 18.17 11.39
C ARG A 189 -18.99 16.98 11.17
N PRO A 190 -20.31 17.19 11.21
CA PRO A 190 -21.29 16.13 11.00
C PRO A 190 -21.11 15.38 9.69
N GLY A 191 -21.36 14.06 9.70
CA GLY A 191 -21.20 13.20 8.54
C GLY A 191 -19.78 12.74 8.28
N PHE A 192 -18.80 13.10 9.13
CA PHE A 192 -17.41 12.66 9.00
C PHE A 192 -16.89 12.02 10.28
N CYS A 193 -16.10 10.97 10.12
CA CYS A 193 -15.35 10.29 11.17
C CYS A 193 -13.85 10.50 10.98
N LEU A 194 -13.10 10.54 12.09
CA LEU A 194 -11.63 10.53 12.05
C LEU A 194 -11.13 9.08 12.05
N THR A 195 -10.49 8.66 10.98
CA THR A 195 -10.02 7.28 10.83
C THR A 195 -8.51 7.16 11.02
N SER A 196 -8.10 6.05 11.63
CA SER A 196 -6.69 5.65 11.67
C SER A 196 -6.21 5.22 10.28
N MET A 197 -5.09 5.77 9.84
CA MET A 197 -4.42 5.36 8.61
C MET A 197 -3.56 4.08 8.79
N GLY A 198 -3.47 3.53 10.01
CA GLY A 198 -2.56 2.42 10.32
C GLY A 198 -1.09 2.84 10.35
N ASN A 199 -0.82 4.12 10.48
CA ASN A 199 0.53 4.70 10.59
C ASN A 199 0.66 5.36 11.96
N TYR A 200 1.68 4.95 12.69
CA TYR A 200 1.89 5.35 14.08
C TYR A 200 3.30 5.87 14.30
N LEU A 201 3.46 6.76 15.27
CA LEU A 201 4.75 7.11 15.85
C LEU A 201 4.66 6.86 17.36
N ALA A 202 5.62 6.16 17.92
CA ALA A 202 5.63 5.78 19.32
C ALA A 202 6.99 6.01 19.95
N ASP A 203 7.00 6.41 21.23
CA ASP A 203 8.16 6.29 22.08
C ASP A 203 8.43 4.81 22.36
N ILE A 204 9.66 4.35 22.09
CA ILE A 204 10.01 2.92 22.15
C ILE A 204 9.75 2.29 23.53
N PRO A 205 10.10 2.92 24.68
CA PRO A 205 9.83 2.33 25.98
C PRO A 205 8.35 2.07 26.25
N GLN A 206 7.48 3.04 25.95
CA GLN A 206 6.03 2.93 26.14
C GLN A 206 5.41 1.90 25.22
N LEU A 207 5.89 1.84 23.97
CA LEU A 207 5.47 0.80 23.04
C LEU A 207 5.84 -0.60 23.54
N ILE A 208 7.10 -0.82 23.95
CA ILE A 208 7.58 -2.12 24.45
C ILE A 208 6.74 -2.57 25.64
N GLU A 209 6.47 -1.66 26.60
CA GLU A 209 5.64 -1.96 27.76
C GLU A 209 4.24 -2.40 27.32
N ALA A 210 3.58 -1.61 26.48
CA ALA A 210 2.21 -1.88 26.07
C ALA A 210 2.06 -3.21 25.31
N ILE A 211 2.92 -3.49 24.31
CA ILE A 211 2.83 -4.74 23.56
C ILE A 211 3.30 -5.96 24.39
N SER A 212 4.20 -5.78 25.35
CA SER A 212 4.62 -6.85 26.25
C SER A 212 3.53 -7.20 27.27
N GLU A 213 2.77 -6.21 27.73
CA GLU A 213 1.60 -6.49 28.57
C GLU A 213 0.48 -7.16 27.77
N ASP A 214 0.17 -6.65 26.56
CA ASP A 214 -0.82 -7.27 25.69
C ASP A 214 -0.49 -8.76 25.39
N ALA A 215 0.78 -9.08 25.20
CA ALA A 215 1.23 -10.44 24.92
C ALA A 215 0.91 -11.46 26.03
N LYS A 216 0.65 -11.00 27.28
CA LYS A 216 0.24 -11.85 28.40
C LYS A 216 -1.23 -12.26 28.36
N PHE A 217 -2.06 -11.54 27.58
CA PHE A 217 -3.49 -11.80 27.50
C PHE A 217 -3.81 -12.84 26.41
N LEU A 218 -4.14 -14.05 26.80
CA LEU A 218 -4.45 -15.16 25.89
C LEU A 218 -5.66 -14.89 24.97
N GLN A 219 -6.56 -13.99 25.35
CA GLN A 219 -7.75 -13.64 24.58
C GLN A 219 -7.51 -12.46 23.63
N SER A 220 -6.36 -11.80 23.73
CA SER A 220 -5.99 -10.75 22.79
C SER A 220 -5.74 -11.32 21.39
N SER A 221 -6.18 -10.61 20.36
CA SER A 221 -5.78 -10.89 18.99
C SER A 221 -4.42 -10.30 18.64
N HIS A 222 -3.82 -9.55 19.58
CA HIS A 222 -2.55 -8.85 19.45
C HIS A 222 -2.50 -7.91 18.23
N ASP A 223 -3.61 -7.19 18.04
CA ASP A 223 -3.76 -6.20 16.98
C ASP A 223 -3.66 -4.77 17.56
N PHE A 224 -2.99 -3.88 16.85
CA PHE A 224 -2.87 -2.49 17.32
C PHE A 224 -4.24 -1.84 17.55
N GLY A 225 -5.15 -1.95 16.58
CA GLY A 225 -6.47 -1.31 16.65
C GLY A 225 -7.39 -1.95 17.68
N LYS A 226 -7.46 -3.28 17.70
CA LYS A 226 -8.41 -3.99 18.56
C LYS A 226 -7.99 -4.06 20.01
N ASP A 227 -6.70 -4.20 20.27
CA ASP A 227 -6.21 -4.58 21.59
C ASP A 227 -5.25 -3.53 22.17
N VAL A 228 -4.18 -3.19 21.47
CA VAL A 228 -3.08 -2.38 22.02
C VAL A 228 -3.47 -0.92 22.21
N ILE A 229 -4.10 -0.29 21.22
CA ILE A 229 -4.54 1.12 21.33
C ILE A 229 -5.58 1.29 22.46
N PRO A 230 -6.64 0.47 22.56
CA PRO A 230 -7.55 0.52 23.71
C PRO A 230 -6.87 0.26 25.06
N PHE A 231 -5.88 -0.63 25.09
CA PHE A 231 -5.10 -0.87 26.30
C PHE A 231 -4.29 0.37 26.70
N MET A 232 -3.53 0.98 25.77
CA MET A 232 -2.77 2.21 26.01
C MET A 232 -3.65 3.35 26.53
N LEU A 233 -4.86 3.50 25.97
CA LEU A 233 -5.85 4.50 26.44
C LEU A 233 -6.23 4.25 27.90
N LYS A 234 -6.50 3.00 28.29
CA LYS A 234 -6.84 2.63 29.67
C LYS A 234 -5.69 2.88 30.64
N GLN A 235 -4.46 2.74 30.19
CA GLN A 235 -3.25 3.04 30.98
C GLN A 235 -2.97 4.55 31.08
N GLY A 236 -3.75 5.40 30.39
CA GLY A 236 -3.63 6.84 30.47
C GLY A 236 -2.46 7.42 29.67
N LEU A 237 -1.88 6.68 28.71
CA LEU A 237 -0.82 7.19 27.84
C LEU A 237 -1.28 8.47 27.12
N ARG A 238 -0.33 9.36 26.87
CA ARG A 238 -0.57 10.61 26.13
C ARG A 238 -0.62 10.29 24.64
N MET A 239 -1.81 9.99 24.17
CA MET A 239 -2.04 9.63 22.78
C MET A 239 -2.67 10.79 22.01
N PHE A 240 -2.19 11.08 20.82
CA PHE A 240 -2.70 12.17 19.96
C PHE A 240 -2.97 11.70 18.54
N ALA A 241 -3.96 12.30 17.89
CA ALA A 241 -4.24 12.11 16.48
C ALA A 241 -3.58 13.25 15.67
N TYR A 242 -2.71 12.87 14.72
CA TYR A 242 -2.14 13.79 13.75
C TYR A 242 -3.05 13.84 12.53
N ASP A 243 -3.64 14.99 12.24
CA ASP A 243 -4.46 15.16 11.04
C ASP A 243 -3.58 15.15 9.79
N PHE A 244 -3.70 14.09 9.00
CA PHE A 244 -2.95 13.93 7.75
C PHE A 244 -3.27 15.03 6.72
N ALA A 245 -4.45 15.68 6.81
CA ALA A 245 -4.78 16.82 5.96
C ALA A 245 -3.82 18.02 6.16
N GLU A 246 -3.11 18.07 7.27
CA GLU A 246 -2.09 19.10 7.55
C GLU A 246 -0.69 18.75 7.00
N ASN A 247 -0.47 17.50 6.54
CA ASN A 247 0.80 17.11 5.98
C ASN A 247 1.07 17.84 4.66
N ARG A 248 2.28 18.33 4.49
CA ARG A 248 2.68 19.10 3.30
C ARG A 248 3.84 18.42 2.60
N ILE A 249 3.61 18.01 1.38
CA ILE A 249 4.64 17.42 0.52
C ILE A 249 5.10 18.47 -0.49
N PRO A 250 6.40 18.78 -0.58
CA PRO A 250 6.88 19.69 -1.61
C PRO A 250 6.47 19.26 -3.01
N GLY A 251 5.86 20.17 -3.77
CA GLY A 251 5.40 19.88 -5.14
C GLY A 251 4.08 19.11 -5.27
N GLU A 252 3.37 18.85 -4.16
CA GLU A 252 2.00 18.33 -4.17
C GLU A 252 1.01 19.43 -3.76
N ALA A 253 -0.11 19.52 -4.46
CA ALA A 253 -1.17 20.46 -4.13
C ALA A 253 -2.07 19.97 -2.98
N HIS A 254 -2.25 18.66 -2.88
CA HIS A 254 -3.16 18.01 -1.94
C HIS A 254 -2.52 16.78 -1.32
N VAL A 255 -3.04 16.37 -0.16
CA VAL A 255 -2.70 15.06 0.43
C VAL A 255 -3.44 13.96 -0.31
N TYR A 256 -2.79 12.84 -0.53
CA TYR A 256 -3.38 11.66 -1.15
C TYR A 256 -3.15 10.43 -0.28
N TRP A 257 -4.21 9.71 0.02
CA TRP A 257 -4.17 8.41 0.69
C TRP A 257 -5.28 7.50 0.19
N ARG A 258 -4.93 6.27 -0.18
CA ARG A 258 -5.88 5.24 -0.61
C ARG A 258 -5.53 3.89 0.02
N ASP A 259 -6.52 3.27 0.68
CA ASP A 259 -6.49 1.84 0.99
C ASP A 259 -6.85 1.07 -0.29
N VAL A 260 -5.86 0.46 -0.90
CA VAL A 260 -6.01 -0.39 -2.10
C VAL A 260 -6.28 -1.85 -1.71
N GLY A 261 -7.19 -2.07 -0.76
CA GLY A 261 -7.49 -3.38 -0.16
C GLY A 261 -8.48 -4.25 -0.92
N THR A 262 -9.18 -3.70 -1.93
CA THR A 262 -10.13 -4.44 -2.78
C THR A 262 -9.76 -4.26 -4.24
N ILE A 263 -10.25 -5.14 -5.13
CA ILE A 263 -10.04 -5.01 -6.58
C ILE A 263 -10.54 -3.64 -7.08
N LYS A 264 -11.71 -3.21 -6.61
CA LYS A 264 -12.28 -1.91 -6.98
C LYS A 264 -11.39 -0.75 -6.54
N SER A 265 -11.02 -0.68 -5.26
CA SER A 265 -10.18 0.42 -4.76
C SER A 265 -8.78 0.43 -5.38
N TYR A 266 -8.21 -0.74 -5.69
CA TYR A 266 -6.95 -0.87 -6.41
C TYR A 266 -7.07 -0.35 -7.85
N TRP A 267 -8.13 -0.74 -8.55
CA TRP A 267 -8.38 -0.30 -9.94
C TRP A 267 -8.62 1.21 -9.99
N GLU A 268 -9.50 1.75 -9.12
CA GLU A 268 -9.77 3.19 -9.02
C GLU A 268 -8.47 3.99 -8.75
N ALA A 269 -7.68 3.58 -7.75
CA ALA A 269 -6.40 4.23 -7.45
C ALA A 269 -5.40 4.18 -8.62
N THR A 270 -5.47 3.15 -9.45
CA THR A 270 -4.64 3.05 -10.66
C THR A 270 -5.18 3.96 -11.78
N MET A 271 -6.49 4.07 -11.90
CA MET A 271 -7.12 4.97 -12.88
C MET A 271 -6.95 6.45 -12.50
N ASP A 272 -6.85 6.79 -11.21
CA ASP A 272 -6.48 8.16 -10.78
C ASP A 272 -5.16 8.61 -11.42
N LEU A 273 -4.20 7.70 -11.63
CA LEU A 273 -2.88 8.03 -12.21
C LEU A 273 -2.93 8.44 -13.67
N VAL A 274 -3.90 7.93 -14.43
CA VAL A 274 -4.03 8.23 -15.87
C VAL A 274 -4.96 9.42 -16.15
N SER A 275 -5.54 10.01 -15.11
CA SER A 275 -6.33 11.24 -15.25
C SER A 275 -5.46 12.40 -15.70
N ILE A 276 -6.08 13.42 -16.30
CA ILE A 276 -5.38 14.64 -16.76
C ILE A 276 -4.70 15.35 -15.59
N GLU A 277 -5.39 15.40 -14.45
CA GLU A 277 -4.88 15.98 -13.19
C GLU A 277 -4.93 14.89 -12.12
N PRO A 278 -3.87 14.04 -12.02
CA PRO A 278 -3.86 12.97 -11.04
C PRO A 278 -3.73 13.50 -9.62
N GLU A 279 -4.53 12.96 -8.71
CA GLU A 279 -4.46 13.34 -7.28
C GLU A 279 -3.10 13.00 -6.64
N ILE A 280 -2.37 12.02 -7.18
CA ILE A 280 -1.00 11.68 -6.78
C ILE A 280 -0.05 11.87 -7.98
N ASN A 281 0.91 12.76 -7.83
CA ASN A 281 1.87 13.06 -8.88
C ASN A 281 3.10 12.14 -8.81
N LEU A 282 3.20 11.16 -9.70
CA LEU A 282 4.38 10.27 -9.81
C LEU A 282 5.63 10.98 -10.35
N TYR A 283 5.47 12.13 -10.97
CA TYR A 283 6.54 12.89 -11.62
C TYR A 283 7.11 14.02 -10.76
N ASN A 284 6.75 14.07 -9.48
CA ASN A 284 7.25 15.08 -8.55
C ASN A 284 8.73 14.85 -8.21
N PRO A 285 9.67 15.69 -8.69
CA PRO A 285 11.09 15.51 -8.41
C PRO A 285 11.49 15.91 -6.99
N LEU A 286 10.64 16.69 -6.28
CA LEU A 286 10.91 17.15 -4.92
C LEU A 286 10.55 16.08 -3.87
N TRP A 287 9.69 15.12 -4.25
CA TRP A 287 9.29 13.96 -3.44
C TRP A 287 9.21 12.70 -4.30
N PRO A 288 10.36 12.21 -4.78
CA PRO A 288 10.38 11.12 -5.75
C PRO A 288 9.94 9.79 -5.12
N VAL A 289 9.19 9.00 -5.88
CA VAL A 289 8.95 7.59 -5.58
C VAL A 289 9.93 6.76 -6.40
N LYS A 290 10.95 6.20 -5.73
CA LYS A 290 11.93 5.32 -6.35
C LYS A 290 11.41 3.88 -6.35
N THR A 291 11.78 3.12 -7.37
CA THR A 291 11.50 1.69 -7.50
C THR A 291 12.70 0.97 -8.09
N SER A 292 12.62 -0.34 -8.23
CA SER A 292 13.69 -1.14 -8.85
C SER A 292 14.15 -0.53 -10.17
N PRO A 293 15.47 -0.47 -10.43
CA PRO A 293 15.99 0.07 -11.68
C PRO A 293 15.33 -0.57 -12.89
N ASP A 294 14.90 0.27 -13.83
CA ASP A 294 14.31 -0.19 -15.08
C ASP A 294 15.39 -0.24 -16.16
N PHE A 295 15.86 -1.43 -16.46
CA PHE A 295 16.83 -1.69 -17.51
C PHE A 295 16.17 -2.05 -18.85
N MET A 296 14.86 -1.80 -18.97
CA MET A 296 14.12 -2.12 -20.19
C MET A 296 14.42 -1.09 -21.29
N PRO A 297 14.38 -1.49 -22.55
CA PRO A 297 14.46 -0.55 -23.66
C PRO A 297 13.29 0.44 -23.62
N PRO A 298 13.40 1.61 -24.28
CA PRO A 298 12.28 2.53 -24.41
C PRO A 298 11.02 1.88 -24.96
N ALA A 299 9.86 2.35 -24.54
CA ALA A 299 8.61 1.94 -25.16
C ALA A 299 8.58 2.33 -26.65
N LYS A 300 8.02 1.48 -27.51
CA LYS A 300 8.01 1.64 -28.97
C LYS A 300 6.59 1.60 -29.53
N TRP A 301 6.27 2.59 -30.37
CA TRP A 301 5.05 2.63 -31.17
C TRP A 301 5.39 2.28 -32.61
N VAL A 302 4.60 1.36 -33.17
CA VAL A 302 4.79 0.88 -34.52
C VAL A 302 3.54 1.18 -35.35
N MET A 303 3.71 1.81 -36.51
CA MET A 303 2.68 2.23 -37.45
C MET A 303 1.87 3.48 -37.06
N ARG A 304 1.40 4.25 -38.07
CA ARG A 304 0.80 5.57 -37.88
C ARG A 304 -0.59 5.62 -37.23
N GLN A 305 -1.23 4.48 -37.03
CA GLN A 305 -2.62 4.37 -36.55
C GLN A 305 -2.70 3.93 -35.09
N SER A 306 -1.58 3.89 -34.34
CA SER A 306 -1.65 3.64 -32.90
C SER A 306 -2.19 4.88 -32.20
N LEU A 307 -3.30 4.73 -31.47
CA LEU A 307 -3.92 5.77 -30.67
C LEU A 307 -3.62 5.52 -29.18
N LEU A 308 -3.10 6.54 -28.53
CA LEU A 308 -2.86 6.54 -27.09
C LEU A 308 -3.54 7.76 -26.49
N ASP A 309 -4.44 7.52 -25.56
CA ASP A 309 -5.19 8.56 -24.87
C ASP A 309 -5.24 8.25 -23.37
N ASN A 310 -4.76 9.19 -22.53
CA ASN A 310 -4.66 9.02 -21.09
C ASN A 310 -4.05 7.67 -20.68
N ALA A 311 -2.82 7.40 -21.11
CA ALA A 311 -2.17 6.11 -20.87
C ALA A 311 -0.79 6.26 -20.22
N ILE A 312 -0.51 5.43 -19.22
CA ILE A 312 0.85 5.23 -18.68
C ILE A 312 1.44 3.98 -19.36
N VAL A 313 2.59 4.15 -20.02
CA VAL A 313 3.26 3.05 -20.73
C VAL A 313 4.69 2.95 -20.26
N SER A 314 5.03 1.81 -19.63
CA SER A 314 6.35 1.57 -19.06
C SER A 314 7.37 1.12 -20.10
N GLY A 315 8.65 1.06 -19.72
CA GLY A 315 9.75 0.61 -20.56
C GLY A 315 9.53 -0.78 -21.17
N GLY A 316 10.08 -1.00 -22.36
CA GLY A 316 10.01 -2.28 -23.08
C GLY A 316 8.68 -2.59 -23.76
N CYS A 317 7.66 -1.74 -23.61
CA CYS A 317 6.37 -1.95 -24.27
C CYS A 317 6.48 -1.77 -25.79
N VAL A 318 5.76 -2.59 -26.55
CA VAL A 318 5.62 -2.47 -27.99
C VAL A 318 4.13 -2.41 -28.35
N VAL A 319 3.71 -1.30 -28.92
CA VAL A 319 2.32 -1.08 -29.37
C VAL A 319 2.29 -1.00 -30.88
N THR A 320 1.58 -1.92 -31.52
CA THR A 320 1.53 -2.03 -32.99
C THR A 320 0.11 -1.76 -33.48
N GLN A 321 -0.14 -0.63 -34.10
CA GLN A 321 -1.43 -0.27 -34.72
C GLN A 321 -2.64 -0.62 -33.83
N ALA A 322 -2.61 -0.18 -32.58
CA ALA A 322 -3.59 -0.52 -31.55
C ALA A 322 -4.14 0.75 -30.87
N GLU A 323 -5.28 0.61 -30.21
CA GLU A 323 -5.92 1.68 -29.45
C GLU A 323 -5.78 1.41 -27.95
N ILE A 324 -5.22 2.37 -27.20
CA ILE A 324 -5.08 2.30 -25.76
C ILE A 324 -5.65 3.58 -25.17
N SER A 325 -6.63 3.46 -24.27
CA SER A 325 -7.22 4.60 -23.58
C SER A 325 -7.44 4.31 -22.10
N ASN A 326 -7.26 5.33 -21.23
CA ASN A 326 -7.43 5.27 -19.78
C ASN A 326 -6.79 4.01 -19.20
N SER A 327 -5.55 3.71 -19.52
CA SER A 327 -4.95 2.41 -19.19
C SER A 327 -3.51 2.52 -18.74
N VAL A 328 -3.09 1.57 -17.91
CA VAL A 328 -1.71 1.44 -17.43
C VAL A 328 -1.10 0.15 -17.97
N LEU A 329 -0.03 0.27 -18.76
CA LEU A 329 0.77 -0.82 -19.25
C LEU A 329 2.09 -0.89 -18.49
N SER A 330 2.30 -2.00 -17.79
CA SER A 330 3.57 -2.29 -17.11
C SER A 330 4.65 -2.68 -18.15
N GLN A 331 5.85 -2.97 -17.64
CA GLN A 331 7.02 -3.29 -18.45
C GLN A 331 6.79 -4.47 -19.41
N MET A 332 7.39 -4.39 -20.61
CA MET A 332 7.41 -5.47 -21.61
C MET A 332 6.03 -5.93 -22.11
N VAL A 333 5.00 -5.10 -21.98
CA VAL A 333 3.68 -5.39 -22.57
C VAL A 333 3.75 -5.24 -24.09
N ARG A 334 3.17 -6.19 -24.80
CA ARG A 334 3.00 -6.14 -26.25
C ARG A 334 1.53 -6.06 -26.60
N VAL A 335 1.18 -5.10 -27.44
CA VAL A 335 -0.17 -4.93 -27.96
C VAL A 335 -0.11 -5.03 -29.48
N GLU A 336 -0.73 -6.06 -30.02
CA GLU A 336 -0.68 -6.39 -31.43
C GLU A 336 -1.74 -5.61 -32.23
N LYS A 337 -1.69 -5.75 -33.57
CA LYS A 337 -2.52 -4.99 -34.51
C LYS A 337 -4.01 -5.05 -34.20
N ASN A 338 -4.71 -3.92 -34.37
CA ASN A 338 -6.15 -3.79 -34.21
C ASN A 338 -6.67 -4.14 -32.80
N ALA A 339 -5.79 -4.38 -31.84
CA ALA A 339 -6.20 -4.60 -30.45
C ALA A 339 -6.68 -3.30 -29.81
N GLN A 340 -7.60 -3.42 -28.86
CA GLN A 340 -8.16 -2.31 -28.08
C GLN A 340 -8.02 -2.60 -26.59
N VAL A 341 -7.43 -1.65 -25.84
CA VAL A 341 -7.27 -1.73 -24.37
C VAL A 341 -7.85 -0.46 -23.77
N ARG A 342 -8.90 -0.59 -22.96
CA ARG A 342 -9.62 0.54 -22.35
C ARG A 342 -9.83 0.32 -20.85
N ASP A 343 -9.68 1.39 -20.06
CA ASP A 343 -9.95 1.40 -18.62
C ASP A 343 -9.30 0.20 -17.90
N SER A 344 -8.06 -0.15 -18.27
CA SER A 344 -7.47 -1.44 -17.89
C SER A 344 -6.05 -1.30 -17.35
N VAL A 345 -5.67 -2.27 -16.52
CA VAL A 345 -4.34 -2.39 -15.93
C VAL A 345 -3.68 -3.67 -16.44
N ILE A 346 -2.63 -3.52 -17.23
CA ILE A 346 -1.92 -4.66 -17.85
C ILE A 346 -0.56 -4.79 -17.18
N PHE A 347 -0.33 -5.92 -16.46
CA PHE A 347 0.95 -6.15 -15.80
C PHE A 347 2.03 -6.63 -16.77
N ALA A 348 3.25 -6.74 -16.25
CA ALA A 348 4.43 -7.03 -17.06
C ALA A 348 4.34 -8.36 -17.82
N ASP A 349 5.00 -8.39 -18.98
CA ASP A 349 5.14 -9.59 -19.82
C ASP A 349 3.81 -10.15 -20.36
N VAL A 350 2.80 -9.27 -20.50
CA VAL A 350 1.52 -9.62 -21.12
C VAL A 350 1.56 -9.32 -22.62
N VAL A 351 1.01 -10.23 -23.41
CA VAL A 351 0.78 -10.02 -24.83
C VAL A 351 -0.71 -9.96 -25.10
N ILE A 352 -1.18 -8.86 -25.69
CA ILE A 352 -2.54 -8.69 -26.18
C ILE A 352 -2.55 -9.00 -27.67
N GLY A 353 -3.16 -10.12 -28.05
CA GLY A 353 -3.18 -10.61 -29.43
C GLY A 353 -3.93 -9.74 -30.41
N GLU A 354 -3.69 -9.97 -31.71
CA GLU A 354 -4.30 -9.19 -32.80
C GLU A 354 -5.83 -9.14 -32.69
N GLY A 355 -6.41 -7.95 -32.82
CA GLY A 355 -7.85 -7.72 -32.76
C GLY A 355 -8.51 -8.03 -31.40
N ALA A 356 -7.74 -8.35 -30.37
CA ALA A 356 -8.28 -8.59 -29.02
C ALA A 356 -8.82 -7.29 -28.42
N LYS A 357 -9.89 -7.41 -27.62
CA LYS A 357 -10.54 -6.29 -26.94
C LYS A 357 -10.56 -6.51 -25.43
N VAL A 358 -9.96 -5.58 -24.70
CA VAL A 358 -9.84 -5.61 -23.25
C VAL A 358 -10.46 -4.33 -22.68
N GLN A 359 -11.40 -4.47 -21.75
CA GLN A 359 -12.07 -3.34 -21.12
C GLN A 359 -12.30 -3.60 -19.65
N ARG A 360 -12.08 -2.57 -18.78
CA ARG A 360 -12.30 -2.65 -17.33
C ARG A 360 -11.72 -3.93 -16.73
N ALA A 361 -10.46 -4.18 -17.07
CA ALA A 361 -9.80 -5.42 -16.68
C ALA A 361 -8.44 -5.17 -16.00
N ILE A 362 -8.04 -6.10 -15.16
CA ILE A 362 -6.69 -6.23 -14.63
C ILE A 362 -6.13 -7.55 -15.15
N ILE A 363 -5.11 -7.51 -16.00
CA ILE A 363 -4.46 -8.72 -16.50
C ILE A 363 -3.12 -8.88 -15.78
N ASP A 364 -2.99 -9.95 -15.00
CA ASP A 364 -1.76 -10.19 -14.23
C ASP A 364 -0.63 -10.73 -15.16
N LYS A 365 0.58 -10.85 -14.63
CA LYS A 365 1.82 -11.12 -15.37
C LYS A 365 1.81 -12.41 -16.19
N ASN A 366 2.56 -12.39 -17.29
CA ASN A 366 2.84 -13.56 -18.11
C ASN A 366 1.57 -14.19 -18.71
N VAL A 367 0.65 -13.38 -19.19
CA VAL A 367 -0.58 -13.83 -19.85
C VAL A 367 -0.48 -13.56 -21.35
N LEU A 368 -0.75 -14.57 -22.16
CA LEU A 368 -0.91 -14.44 -23.59
C LEU A 368 -2.41 -14.43 -23.94
N VAL A 369 -2.94 -13.24 -24.20
CA VAL A 369 -4.34 -13.08 -24.64
C VAL A 369 -4.42 -13.44 -26.12
N PRO A 370 -5.21 -14.46 -26.51
CA PRO A 370 -5.30 -14.91 -27.91
C PRO A 370 -5.88 -13.81 -28.82
N PRO A 371 -5.59 -13.87 -30.13
CA PRO A 371 -6.22 -12.99 -31.12
C PRO A 371 -7.74 -13.00 -31.03
N HIS A 372 -8.36 -11.83 -31.28
CA HIS A 372 -9.82 -11.62 -31.29
C HIS A 372 -10.55 -11.93 -29.98
N SER A 373 -9.82 -12.20 -28.90
CA SER A 373 -10.42 -12.42 -27.56
C SER A 373 -11.13 -11.17 -27.06
N ARG A 374 -12.18 -11.36 -26.27
CA ARG A 374 -12.88 -10.29 -25.56
C ARG A 374 -12.79 -10.53 -24.05
N ILE A 375 -12.35 -9.54 -23.29
CA ILE A 375 -12.20 -9.59 -21.82
C ILE A 375 -12.83 -8.33 -21.24
N GLY A 376 -13.71 -8.49 -20.24
CA GLY A 376 -14.42 -7.40 -19.58
C GLY A 376 -15.67 -6.92 -20.33
N TYR A 377 -16.15 -7.69 -21.30
CA TYR A 377 -17.35 -7.39 -22.07
C TYR A 377 -18.59 -8.21 -21.65
N SER A 378 -18.38 -9.41 -21.14
CA SER A 378 -19.42 -10.28 -20.58
C SER A 378 -18.90 -10.91 -19.30
N ALA A 379 -19.56 -10.59 -18.18
CA ALA A 379 -19.21 -11.17 -16.88
C ALA A 379 -19.38 -12.70 -16.86
N GLU A 380 -20.41 -13.20 -17.54
CA GLU A 380 -20.70 -14.64 -17.62
C GLU A 380 -19.60 -15.39 -18.36
N GLU A 381 -19.16 -14.88 -19.53
CA GLU A 381 -18.08 -15.50 -20.29
C GLU A 381 -16.75 -15.45 -19.54
N ASP A 382 -16.46 -14.34 -18.87
CA ASP A 382 -15.23 -14.16 -18.10
C ASP A 382 -15.21 -15.11 -16.88
N ILE A 383 -16.33 -15.24 -16.17
CA ILE A 383 -16.47 -16.21 -15.07
C ILE A 383 -16.34 -17.66 -15.57
N ALA A 384 -16.95 -17.99 -16.71
CA ALA A 384 -16.84 -19.33 -17.31
C ALA A 384 -15.40 -19.70 -17.69
N ARG A 385 -14.56 -18.69 -18.01
CA ARG A 385 -13.10 -18.87 -18.22
C ARG A 385 -12.32 -18.98 -16.91
N GLY A 386 -12.96 -18.87 -15.75
CA GLY A 386 -12.29 -18.88 -14.43
C GLY A 386 -11.72 -17.54 -13.99
N PHE A 387 -12.09 -16.44 -14.61
CA PHE A 387 -11.70 -15.10 -14.17
C PHE A 387 -12.53 -14.67 -12.96
N LYS A 388 -11.96 -13.82 -12.12
CA LYS A 388 -12.73 -13.13 -11.08
C LYS A 388 -13.37 -11.88 -11.65
N VAL A 389 -14.68 -11.77 -11.52
CA VAL A 389 -15.40 -10.54 -11.87
C VAL A 389 -16.01 -9.95 -10.59
N THR A 390 -15.70 -8.69 -10.30
CA THR A 390 -16.24 -7.98 -9.14
C THR A 390 -16.34 -6.50 -9.44
N ASP A 391 -17.43 -5.85 -9.04
CA ASP A 391 -17.71 -4.43 -9.29
C ASP A 391 -17.56 -4.03 -10.78
N GLY A 392 -17.87 -4.96 -11.70
CA GLY A 392 -17.71 -4.75 -13.14
C GLY A 392 -16.27 -4.73 -13.64
N ILE A 393 -15.33 -5.23 -12.84
CA ILE A 393 -13.89 -5.34 -13.18
C ILE A 393 -13.54 -6.81 -13.30
N THR A 394 -12.97 -7.19 -14.44
CA THR A 394 -12.48 -8.55 -14.71
C THR A 394 -11.02 -8.67 -14.33
N VAL A 395 -10.66 -9.71 -13.57
CA VAL A 395 -9.27 -9.99 -13.18
C VAL A 395 -8.81 -11.31 -13.74
N VAL A 396 -7.83 -11.26 -14.65
CA VAL A 396 -7.16 -12.44 -15.21
C VAL A 396 -5.95 -12.77 -14.33
N PRO A 397 -5.87 -13.99 -13.75
CA PRO A 397 -4.79 -14.34 -12.83
C PRO A 397 -3.46 -14.50 -13.54
N LYS A 398 -2.37 -14.39 -12.76
CA LYS A 398 -0.99 -14.58 -13.25
C LYS A 398 -0.78 -15.94 -13.89
N ASN A 399 -0.03 -15.96 -15.01
CA ASN A 399 0.28 -17.18 -15.78
C ASN A 399 -0.98 -17.92 -16.30
N TYR A 400 -2.08 -17.22 -16.45
CA TYR A 400 -3.29 -17.85 -17.00
C TYR A 400 -3.04 -18.32 -18.44
N VAL A 401 -3.45 -19.54 -18.73
CA VAL A 401 -3.36 -20.15 -20.07
C VAL A 401 -4.76 -20.26 -20.62
N PHE A 402 -5.01 -19.57 -21.74
CA PHE A 402 -6.30 -19.72 -22.44
C PHE A 402 -6.38 -21.13 -23.03
N GLY A 403 -7.47 -21.83 -22.76
CA GLY A 403 -7.76 -23.10 -23.41
C GLY A 403 -7.91 -22.88 -24.91
N GLY A 404 -7.27 -23.76 -25.69
CA GLY A 404 -7.43 -23.79 -27.15
C GLY A 404 -8.82 -24.23 -27.56
#